data_2778deb5a0ef5910f2f21b02ba1493a0
#
_entry.id   2778deb5a0ef5910f2f21b02ba1493a0
#
_cell.length_a   1.000
_cell.length_b   1.000
_cell.length_c   1.000
_cell.angle_alpha   90.00
_cell.angle_beta   90.00
_cell.angle_gamma   90.00
#
_symmetry.space_group_name_H-M   'P 1'
#
loop_
_entity.id
_entity.type
_entity.pdbx_description
1 polymer ?
#
loop_
_entity_poly.entity_id
_entity_poly.type
_entity_poly.pdbx_seq_one_letter_code
_entity_poly.pdbx_strand_id
1 'polypeptide(L)'
;EGNALFLEALGRYLEAWLAELDLALAEKRVALNEAQLAAAKAQEAQGQATFKDVLEAESALAEAKASLFAAQNARALASARLERILGRAVAPKALPLPQDPPSLEEALAALENRPDVALARLRLEEAEAALAQASRDRALPQGSFSLSLAQGGLDLSLSLDLGAGALGYALGYTALGAAEGTSLRAGASLPLFAPVQEANQKVLENRVAQAKLALEAALKDGELDLRQKHQARLLAEAQLAAAETSLKAAEASLETAKKRLQAGTGTRLEVLQAEVGLLQAQRTLEQAKANLLQAHYALMDAMGIDLLGGER
;
A
#
# COMPACT_ATOMS: atom_id res chain seq x y z
N GLU A 1 0.92 -6.81 -4.92
CA GLU A 1 0.24 -6.10 -6.04
C GLU A 1 -1.28 -6.03 -5.83
N GLY A 2 -1.94 -7.11 -5.38
CA GLY A 2 -3.39 -7.15 -5.16
C GLY A 2 -3.89 -6.09 -4.18
N ASN A 3 -3.25 -5.96 -3.02
CA ASN A 3 -3.62 -4.96 -2.01
C ASN A 3 -3.50 -3.52 -2.52
N ALA A 4 -2.46 -3.22 -3.30
CA ALA A 4 -2.29 -1.88 -3.88
C ALA A 4 -3.44 -1.53 -4.84
N LEU A 5 -3.87 -2.49 -5.65
CA LEU A 5 -5.03 -2.33 -6.54
C LEU A 5 -6.33 -2.14 -5.76
N PHE A 6 -6.53 -2.92 -4.68
CA PHE A 6 -7.68 -2.76 -3.79
C PHE A 6 -7.73 -1.36 -3.16
N LEU A 7 -6.60 -0.88 -2.60
CA LEU A 7 -6.51 0.44 -1.99
C LEU A 7 -6.73 1.57 -3.00
N GLU A 8 -6.21 1.42 -4.22
CA GLU A 8 -6.48 2.37 -5.30
C GLU A 8 -7.97 2.37 -5.68
N ALA A 9 -8.57 1.20 -5.88
CA ALA A 9 -9.99 1.09 -6.21
C ALA A 9 -10.88 1.68 -5.11
N LEU A 10 -10.57 1.40 -3.84
CA LEU A 10 -11.26 1.98 -2.68
C LEU A 10 -11.15 3.51 -2.69
N GLY A 11 -9.94 4.04 -2.91
CA GLY A 11 -9.72 5.49 -2.98
C GLY A 11 -10.56 6.15 -4.08
N ARG A 12 -10.61 5.55 -5.28
CA ARG A 12 -11.41 6.08 -6.40
C ARG A 12 -12.93 5.94 -6.15
N TYR A 13 -13.35 4.88 -5.48
CA TYR A 13 -14.75 4.71 -5.10
C TYR A 13 -15.20 5.79 -4.12
N LEU A 14 -14.38 6.06 -3.08
CA LEU A 14 -14.66 7.10 -2.10
C LEU A 14 -14.61 8.50 -2.72
N GLU A 15 -13.65 8.77 -3.63
CA GLU A 15 -13.57 10.02 -4.40
C GLU A 15 -14.86 10.25 -5.19
N ALA A 16 -15.36 9.22 -5.87
CA ALA A 16 -16.60 9.32 -6.64
C ALA A 16 -17.82 9.53 -5.74
N TRP A 17 -17.89 8.86 -4.59
CA TRP A 17 -18.97 9.06 -3.62
C TRP A 17 -18.99 10.49 -3.06
N LEU A 18 -17.84 11.02 -2.67
CA LEU A 18 -17.72 12.38 -2.16
C LEU A 18 -18.08 13.44 -3.22
N ALA A 19 -17.72 13.18 -4.48
CA ALA A 19 -18.06 14.08 -5.59
C ALA A 19 -19.58 14.17 -5.83
N GLU A 20 -20.34 13.10 -5.59
CA GLU A 20 -21.83 13.16 -5.61
C GLU A 20 -22.37 14.07 -4.51
N LEU A 21 -21.81 14.01 -3.31
CA LEU A 21 -22.22 14.87 -2.20
C LEU A 21 -21.81 16.33 -2.43
N ASP A 22 -20.64 16.55 -2.99
CA ASP A 22 -20.17 17.89 -3.35
C ASP A 22 -21.06 18.54 -4.42
N LEU A 23 -21.55 17.76 -5.40
CA LEU A 23 -22.53 18.22 -6.38
C LEU A 23 -23.85 18.62 -5.70
N ALA A 24 -24.42 17.77 -4.86
CA ALA A 24 -25.67 18.06 -4.16
C ALA A 24 -25.54 19.31 -3.27
N LEU A 25 -24.39 19.50 -2.62
CA LEU A 25 -24.09 20.70 -1.84
C LEU A 25 -24.00 21.95 -2.71
N ALA A 26 -23.33 21.86 -3.88
CA ALA A 26 -23.21 22.99 -4.81
C ALA A 26 -24.55 23.41 -5.38
N GLU A 27 -25.43 22.48 -5.71
CA GLU A 27 -26.82 22.75 -6.15
C GLU A 27 -27.60 23.52 -5.08
N LYS A 28 -27.50 23.09 -3.83
CA LYS A 28 -28.18 23.79 -2.71
C LYS A 28 -27.61 25.16 -2.44
N ARG A 29 -26.29 25.36 -2.62
CA ARG A 29 -25.66 26.69 -2.52
C ARG A 29 -26.15 27.64 -3.61
N VAL A 30 -26.34 27.17 -4.84
CA VAL A 30 -26.94 27.97 -5.90
C VAL A 30 -28.35 28.41 -5.52
N ALA A 31 -29.20 27.48 -5.06
CA ALA A 31 -30.56 27.80 -4.62
C ALA A 31 -30.59 28.82 -3.44
N LEU A 32 -29.64 28.69 -2.51
CA LEU A 32 -29.51 29.67 -1.42
C LEU A 32 -29.15 31.08 -1.95
N ASN A 33 -28.15 31.16 -2.84
CA ASN A 33 -27.71 32.47 -3.39
C ASN A 33 -28.77 33.08 -4.33
N GLU A 34 -29.56 32.27 -5.03
CA GLU A 34 -30.70 32.76 -5.79
C GLU A 34 -31.77 33.39 -4.85
N ALA A 35 -32.05 32.74 -3.74
CA ALA A 35 -32.97 33.29 -2.73
C ALA A 35 -32.41 34.55 -2.05
N GLN A 36 -31.10 34.62 -1.81
CA GLN A 36 -30.44 35.83 -1.27
C GLN A 36 -30.52 36.99 -2.25
N LEU A 37 -30.25 36.75 -3.53
CA LEU A 37 -30.36 37.78 -4.56
C LEU A 37 -31.79 38.28 -4.69
N ALA A 38 -32.77 37.39 -4.69
CA ALA A 38 -34.18 37.81 -4.70
C ALA A 38 -34.58 38.67 -3.51
N ALA A 39 -34.08 38.33 -2.31
CA ALA A 39 -34.28 39.10 -1.11
C ALA A 39 -33.61 40.48 -1.19
N ALA A 40 -32.36 40.56 -1.67
CA ALA A 40 -31.62 41.80 -1.85
C ALA A 40 -32.34 42.76 -2.84
N LYS A 41 -32.81 42.26 -3.96
CA LYS A 41 -33.60 43.03 -4.94
C LYS A 41 -34.92 43.54 -4.37
N ALA A 42 -35.60 42.70 -3.59
CA ALA A 42 -36.85 43.14 -2.91
C ALA A 42 -36.61 44.24 -1.86
N GLN A 43 -35.53 44.16 -1.12
CA GLN A 43 -35.12 45.15 -0.12
C GLN A 43 -34.66 46.46 -0.79
N GLU A 44 -33.91 46.38 -1.91
CA GLU A 44 -33.52 47.56 -2.69
C GLU A 44 -34.77 48.33 -3.21
N ALA A 45 -35.74 47.58 -3.78
CA ALA A 45 -37.00 48.20 -4.23
C ALA A 45 -37.78 48.90 -3.12
N GLN A 46 -37.58 48.53 -1.87
CA GLN A 46 -38.16 49.14 -0.69
C GLN A 46 -37.26 50.23 -0.08
N GLY A 47 -36.10 50.50 -0.67
CA GLY A 47 -35.12 51.46 -0.13
C GLY A 47 -34.40 50.98 1.15
N GLN A 48 -34.48 49.70 1.47
CA GLN A 48 -33.88 49.08 2.67
C GLN A 48 -32.47 48.47 2.39
N ALA A 49 -32.11 48.28 1.13
CA ALA A 49 -30.78 47.84 0.70
C ALA A 49 -30.23 48.77 -0.39
N THR A 50 -28.93 48.75 -0.57
CA THR A 50 -28.25 49.54 -1.59
C THR A 50 -28.07 48.74 -2.88
N PHE A 51 -27.87 49.41 -4.02
CA PHE A 51 -27.47 48.75 -5.28
C PHE A 51 -26.17 47.92 -5.14
N LYS A 52 -25.26 48.34 -4.24
CA LYS A 52 -24.05 47.57 -3.90
C LYS A 52 -24.41 46.21 -3.31
N ASP A 53 -25.39 46.14 -2.42
CA ASP A 53 -25.81 44.88 -1.79
C ASP A 53 -26.37 43.88 -2.84
N VAL A 54 -27.08 44.41 -3.84
CA VAL A 54 -27.57 43.61 -4.97
C VAL A 54 -26.41 43.08 -5.83
N LEU A 55 -25.40 43.93 -6.13
CA LEU A 55 -24.22 43.49 -6.88
C LEU A 55 -23.40 42.43 -6.12
N GLU A 56 -23.28 42.57 -4.80
CA GLU A 56 -22.61 41.53 -3.98
C GLU A 56 -23.36 40.21 -4.02
N ALA A 57 -24.69 40.24 -3.96
CA ALA A 57 -25.51 39.02 -4.10
C ALA A 57 -25.46 38.43 -5.51
N GLU A 58 -25.35 39.22 -6.57
CA GLU A 58 -25.15 38.75 -7.95
C GLU A 58 -23.78 38.12 -8.12
N SER A 59 -22.73 38.70 -7.55
CA SER A 59 -21.39 38.12 -7.53
C SER A 59 -21.37 36.76 -6.82
N ALA A 60 -21.98 36.70 -5.62
CA ALA A 60 -22.07 35.46 -4.86
C ALA A 60 -22.82 34.34 -5.62
N LEU A 61 -23.89 34.70 -6.34
CA LEU A 61 -24.60 33.74 -7.20
C LEU A 61 -23.73 33.28 -8.39
N ALA A 62 -22.98 34.18 -9.01
CA ALA A 62 -22.09 33.83 -10.10
C ALA A 62 -20.98 32.86 -9.63
N GLU A 63 -20.39 33.10 -8.46
CA GLU A 63 -19.42 32.21 -7.82
C GLU A 63 -20.03 30.84 -7.47
N ALA A 64 -21.26 30.82 -6.95
CA ALA A 64 -21.95 29.56 -6.67
C ALA A 64 -22.23 28.74 -7.93
N LYS A 65 -22.61 29.38 -9.05
CA LYS A 65 -22.79 28.72 -10.35
C LYS A 65 -21.47 28.21 -10.93
N ALA A 66 -20.38 28.96 -10.80
CA ALA A 66 -19.05 28.48 -11.18
C ALA A 66 -18.63 27.24 -10.35
N SER A 67 -18.90 27.26 -9.04
CA SER A 67 -18.65 26.14 -8.14
C SER A 67 -19.50 24.92 -8.51
N LEU A 68 -20.75 25.10 -8.91
CA LEU A 68 -21.62 24.02 -9.39
C LEU A 68 -21.05 23.38 -10.67
N PHE A 69 -20.62 24.18 -11.63
CA PHE A 69 -19.99 23.68 -12.84
C PHE A 69 -18.71 22.89 -12.53
N ALA A 70 -17.88 23.38 -11.62
CA ALA A 70 -16.69 22.67 -11.15
C ALA A 70 -17.03 21.31 -10.50
N ALA A 71 -18.08 21.28 -9.65
CA ALA A 71 -18.54 20.04 -9.01
C ALA A 71 -19.09 19.02 -10.03
N GLN A 72 -19.83 19.47 -11.05
CA GLN A 72 -20.31 18.63 -12.15
C GLN A 72 -19.13 17.97 -12.90
N ASN A 73 -18.12 18.75 -13.24
CA ASN A 73 -16.92 18.24 -13.90
C ASN A 73 -16.12 17.28 -13.01
N ALA A 74 -15.96 17.61 -11.73
CA ALA A 74 -15.27 16.75 -10.75
C ALA A 74 -15.98 15.39 -10.62
N ARG A 75 -17.32 15.39 -10.50
CA ARG A 75 -18.13 14.18 -10.46
C ARG A 75 -17.95 13.33 -11.73
N ALA A 76 -18.05 13.95 -12.91
CA ALA A 76 -17.88 13.24 -14.18
C ALA A 76 -16.49 12.59 -14.30
N LEU A 77 -15.44 13.32 -13.88
CA LEU A 77 -14.06 12.83 -13.89
C LEU A 77 -13.86 11.70 -12.88
N ALA A 78 -14.40 11.84 -11.65
CA ALA A 78 -14.29 10.81 -10.61
C ALA A 78 -15.01 9.52 -11.04
N SER A 79 -16.20 9.62 -11.63
CA SER A 79 -16.95 8.48 -12.17
C SER A 79 -16.19 7.79 -13.31
N ALA A 80 -15.58 8.53 -14.24
CA ALA A 80 -14.79 7.97 -15.33
C ALA A 80 -13.52 7.26 -14.83
N ARG A 81 -12.87 7.81 -13.80
CA ARG A 81 -11.70 7.16 -13.15
C ARG A 81 -12.08 5.87 -12.46
N LEU A 82 -13.22 5.84 -11.76
CA LEU A 82 -13.75 4.65 -11.11
C LEU A 82 -14.10 3.57 -12.14
N GLU A 83 -14.81 3.94 -13.21
CA GLU A 83 -15.17 3.03 -14.31
C GLU A 83 -13.92 2.41 -14.97
N ARG A 84 -12.86 3.19 -15.16
CA ARG A 84 -11.60 2.68 -15.73
C ARG A 84 -10.97 1.57 -14.88
N ILE A 85 -11.07 1.66 -13.55
CA ILE A 85 -10.51 0.65 -12.64
C ILE A 85 -11.42 -0.57 -12.55
N LEU A 86 -12.73 -0.35 -12.44
CA LEU A 86 -13.70 -1.42 -12.25
C LEU A 86 -14.13 -2.12 -13.56
N GLY A 87 -13.80 -1.53 -14.70
CA GLY A 87 -14.23 -2.01 -16.03
C GLY A 87 -15.73 -1.87 -16.30
N ARG A 88 -16.47 -1.22 -15.40
CA ARG A 88 -17.93 -1.00 -15.51
C ARG A 88 -18.35 0.26 -14.78
N ALA A 89 -19.42 0.90 -15.23
CA ALA A 89 -20.05 2.00 -14.53
C ALA A 89 -20.72 1.52 -13.23
N VAL A 90 -20.39 2.16 -12.12
CA VAL A 90 -20.95 1.88 -10.80
C VAL A 90 -21.42 3.19 -10.17
N ALA A 91 -22.65 3.19 -9.64
CA ALA A 91 -23.14 4.29 -8.82
C ALA A 91 -22.58 4.11 -7.40
N PRO A 92 -21.71 5.02 -6.92
CA PRO A 92 -21.14 4.91 -5.59
C PRO A 92 -22.21 5.13 -4.52
N LYS A 93 -22.03 4.44 -3.37
CA LYS A 93 -22.89 4.57 -2.18
C LYS A 93 -22.00 4.59 -0.94
N ALA A 94 -22.57 5.03 0.17
CA ALA A 94 -21.90 4.95 1.46
C ALA A 94 -21.48 3.49 1.76
N LEU A 95 -20.21 3.33 2.17
CA LEU A 95 -19.69 2.02 2.58
C LEU A 95 -19.89 1.83 4.09
N PRO A 96 -20.13 0.58 4.53
CA PRO A 96 -20.17 0.28 5.95
C PRO A 96 -18.80 0.49 6.59
N LEU A 97 -18.78 0.91 7.84
CA LEU A 97 -17.56 1.00 8.62
C LEU A 97 -17.09 -0.40 9.03
N PRO A 98 -15.77 -0.61 9.12
CA PRO A 98 -15.22 -1.88 9.57
C PRO A 98 -15.56 -2.11 11.05
N GLN A 99 -15.94 -3.34 11.38
CA GLN A 99 -16.16 -3.79 12.74
C GLN A 99 -14.84 -4.39 13.26
N ASP A 100 -14.60 -4.27 14.56
CA ASP A 100 -13.44 -4.86 15.25
C ASP A 100 -12.07 -4.43 14.66
N PRO A 101 -11.67 -3.18 14.93
CA PRO A 101 -10.36 -2.70 14.50
C PRO A 101 -9.23 -3.42 15.26
N PRO A 102 -8.13 -3.80 14.57
CA PRO A 102 -7.00 -4.44 15.22
C PRO A 102 -6.37 -3.52 16.28
N SER A 103 -6.03 -4.10 17.41
CA SER A 103 -5.28 -3.43 18.48
C SER A 103 -3.82 -3.18 18.03
N LEU A 104 -3.12 -2.29 18.75
CA LEU A 104 -1.70 -2.06 18.47
C LEU A 104 -0.87 -3.34 18.69
N GLU A 105 -1.22 -4.15 19.70
CA GLU A 105 -0.52 -5.41 20.00
C GLU A 105 -0.70 -6.42 18.86
N GLU A 106 -1.91 -6.56 18.33
CA GLU A 106 -2.19 -7.42 17.18
C GLU A 106 -1.48 -6.94 15.93
N ALA A 107 -1.44 -5.62 15.70
CA ALA A 107 -0.71 -5.05 14.59
C ALA A 107 0.80 -5.33 14.69
N LEU A 108 1.40 -5.16 15.87
CA LEU A 108 2.81 -5.45 16.10
C LEU A 108 3.13 -6.95 16.04
N ALA A 109 2.21 -7.81 16.46
CA ALA A 109 2.37 -9.27 16.33
C ALA A 109 2.42 -9.72 14.85
N ALA A 110 1.78 -8.98 13.96
CA ALA A 110 1.81 -9.23 12.52
C ALA A 110 3.11 -8.76 11.81
N LEU A 111 4.04 -8.11 12.53
CA LEU A 111 5.29 -7.57 11.97
C LEU A 111 6.10 -8.62 11.20
N GLU A 112 6.15 -9.86 11.71
CA GLU A 112 6.89 -10.95 11.05
C GLU A 112 6.25 -11.44 9.74
N ASN A 113 4.96 -11.19 9.54
CA ASN A 113 4.22 -11.58 8.34
C ASN A 113 4.40 -10.57 7.19
N ARG A 114 5.03 -9.44 7.46
CA ARG A 114 5.25 -8.40 6.45
C ARG A 114 6.14 -8.89 5.31
N PRO A 115 5.78 -8.59 4.04
CA PRO A 115 6.57 -9.05 2.89
C PRO A 115 8.02 -8.52 2.87
N ASP A 116 8.25 -7.28 3.35
CA ASP A 116 9.57 -6.66 3.45
C ASP A 116 10.46 -7.37 4.48
N VAL A 117 9.92 -7.72 5.64
CA VAL A 117 10.61 -8.48 6.69
C VAL A 117 10.89 -9.91 6.22
N ALA A 118 9.90 -10.58 5.61
CA ALA A 118 10.07 -11.93 5.07
C ALA A 118 11.16 -11.98 3.98
N LEU A 119 11.19 -10.98 3.09
CA LEU A 119 12.23 -10.87 2.06
C LEU A 119 13.62 -10.62 2.67
N ALA A 120 13.71 -9.77 3.69
CA ALA A 120 14.98 -9.51 4.38
C ALA A 120 15.49 -10.77 5.12
N ARG A 121 14.59 -11.56 5.72
CA ARG A 121 14.92 -12.85 6.36
C ARG A 121 15.43 -13.86 5.34
N LEU A 122 14.75 -13.99 4.20
CA LEU A 122 15.17 -14.89 3.12
C LEU A 122 16.57 -14.53 2.60
N ARG A 123 16.85 -13.22 2.41
CA ARG A 123 18.19 -12.76 1.98
C ARG A 123 19.27 -13.07 3.02
N LEU A 124 18.95 -13.04 4.30
CA LEU A 124 19.87 -13.44 5.35
C LEU A 124 20.14 -14.96 5.27
N GLU A 125 19.12 -15.78 5.14
CA GLU A 125 19.24 -17.24 4.99
C GLU A 125 20.08 -17.60 3.77
N GLU A 126 19.86 -16.94 2.63
CA GLU A 126 20.68 -17.12 1.41
C GLU A 126 22.15 -16.76 1.63
N ALA A 127 22.42 -15.64 2.32
CA ALA A 127 23.79 -15.23 2.62
C ALA A 127 24.49 -16.17 3.59
N GLU A 128 23.79 -16.67 4.62
CA GLU A 128 24.30 -17.64 5.58
C GLU A 128 24.56 -19.01 4.90
N ALA A 129 23.66 -19.46 4.02
CA ALA A 129 23.84 -20.68 3.24
C ALA A 129 25.07 -20.60 2.33
N ALA A 130 25.26 -19.46 1.64
CA ALA A 130 26.43 -19.24 0.79
C ALA A 130 27.76 -19.26 1.59
N LEU A 131 27.77 -18.65 2.79
CA LEU A 131 28.94 -18.69 3.68
C LEU A 131 29.20 -20.11 4.19
N ALA A 132 28.15 -20.85 4.57
CA ALA A 132 28.27 -22.22 5.02
C ALA A 132 28.78 -23.16 3.91
N GLN A 133 28.33 -22.97 2.67
CA GLN A 133 28.82 -23.72 1.53
C GLN A 133 30.31 -23.43 1.27
N ALA A 134 30.71 -22.17 1.21
CA ALA A 134 32.12 -21.79 1.01
C ALA A 134 33.01 -22.33 2.13
N SER A 135 32.53 -22.41 3.36
CA SER A 135 33.25 -22.98 4.51
C SER A 135 33.41 -24.50 4.38
N ARG A 136 32.38 -25.21 3.86
CA ARG A 136 32.45 -26.67 3.57
C ARG A 136 33.42 -26.97 2.44
N ASP A 137 33.36 -26.19 1.37
CA ASP A 137 34.24 -26.36 0.20
C ASP A 137 35.71 -26.16 0.58
N ARG A 138 35.99 -25.30 1.54
CA ARG A 138 37.33 -25.10 2.11
C ARG A 138 37.79 -26.27 2.99
N ALA A 139 36.85 -26.90 3.70
CA ALA A 139 37.17 -28.02 4.61
C ALA A 139 37.38 -29.34 3.87
N LEU A 140 36.90 -29.45 2.63
CA LEU A 140 37.07 -30.65 1.84
C LEU A 140 38.46 -30.65 1.15
N PRO A 141 39.25 -31.70 1.33
CA PRO A 141 40.52 -31.82 0.61
C PRO A 141 40.25 -31.93 -0.90
N GLN A 142 40.81 -30.99 -1.66
CA GLN A 142 40.81 -31.13 -3.13
C GLN A 142 41.83 -32.17 -3.51
N GLY A 143 41.37 -33.30 -4.06
CA GLY A 143 42.22 -34.39 -4.47
C GLY A 143 41.61 -35.15 -5.62
N SER A 144 42.48 -35.68 -6.50
CA SER A 144 42.07 -36.61 -7.52
C SER A 144 42.82 -37.92 -7.36
N PHE A 145 42.07 -39.00 -7.44
CA PHE A 145 42.65 -40.34 -7.51
C PHE A 145 42.42 -40.88 -8.93
N SER A 146 43.49 -41.26 -9.60
CA SER A 146 43.39 -41.88 -10.92
C SER A 146 44.15 -43.19 -10.95
N LEU A 147 43.49 -44.23 -11.41
CA LEU A 147 44.06 -45.52 -11.70
C LEU A 147 44.00 -45.75 -13.22
N SER A 148 45.12 -45.99 -13.82
CA SER A 148 45.18 -46.42 -15.23
C SER A 148 45.87 -47.74 -15.36
N LEU A 149 45.23 -48.63 -16.11
CA LEU A 149 45.74 -50.01 -16.46
C LEU A 149 45.85 -50.08 -17.97
N ALA A 150 47.03 -50.34 -18.46
CA ALA A 150 47.27 -50.56 -19.87
C ALA A 150 47.86 -51.97 -20.08
N GLN A 151 47.18 -52.79 -20.79
CA GLN A 151 47.66 -54.16 -21.15
C GLN A 151 47.15 -54.58 -22.50
N GLY A 152 48.05 -55.01 -23.37
CA GLY A 152 47.69 -55.60 -24.69
C GLY A 152 46.93 -54.64 -25.62
N GLY A 153 47.18 -53.35 -25.52
CA GLY A 153 46.46 -52.30 -26.28
C GLY A 153 45.17 -51.83 -25.68
N LEU A 154 44.80 -52.33 -24.54
CA LEU A 154 43.58 -51.91 -23.80
C LEU A 154 43.98 -50.94 -22.67
N ASP A 155 43.40 -49.72 -22.66
CA ASP A 155 43.58 -48.72 -21.64
C ASP A 155 42.31 -48.59 -20.86
N LEU A 156 42.33 -48.89 -19.57
CA LEU A 156 41.26 -48.59 -18.63
C LEU A 156 41.75 -47.50 -17.67
N SER A 157 41.08 -46.40 -17.64
CA SER A 157 41.29 -45.36 -16.64
C SER A 157 40.07 -45.14 -15.76
N LEU A 158 40.29 -45.10 -14.46
CA LEU A 158 39.32 -44.77 -13.43
C LEU A 158 39.82 -43.52 -12.71
N SER A 159 39.01 -42.47 -12.63
CA SER A 159 39.33 -41.24 -11.93
C SER A 159 38.25 -40.91 -10.92
N LEU A 160 38.63 -40.56 -9.70
CA LEU A 160 37.78 -40.06 -8.64
C LEU A 160 38.25 -38.67 -8.32
N ASP A 161 37.38 -37.68 -8.53
CA ASP A 161 37.61 -36.28 -8.09
C ASP A 161 36.90 -36.07 -6.78
N LEU A 162 37.65 -35.86 -5.72
CA LEU A 162 37.13 -35.64 -4.37
C LEU A 162 36.55 -34.24 -4.22
N GLY A 163 37.03 -33.26 -4.98
CA GLY A 163 36.50 -31.88 -4.94
C GLY A 163 35.15 -31.73 -5.64
N ALA A 164 34.98 -32.42 -6.76
CA ALA A 164 33.74 -32.44 -7.52
C ALA A 164 32.78 -33.57 -7.11
N GLY A 165 33.22 -34.53 -6.28
CA GLY A 165 32.45 -35.74 -5.98
C GLY A 165 32.15 -36.59 -7.21
N ALA A 166 32.98 -36.49 -8.23
CA ALA A 166 32.74 -37.11 -9.53
C ALA A 166 33.63 -38.36 -9.73
N LEU A 167 32.99 -39.44 -10.18
CA LEU A 167 33.67 -40.67 -10.63
C LEU A 167 33.69 -40.69 -12.15
N GLY A 168 34.88 -40.61 -12.74
CA GLY A 168 35.09 -40.78 -14.19
C GLY A 168 35.65 -42.12 -14.53
N TYR A 169 35.24 -42.70 -15.64
CA TYR A 169 35.88 -43.86 -16.22
C TYR A 169 36.07 -43.64 -17.73
N ALA A 170 37.18 -44.14 -18.24
CA ALA A 170 37.40 -44.17 -19.68
C ALA A 170 38.01 -45.51 -20.07
N LEU A 171 37.58 -46.06 -21.20
CA LEU A 171 38.10 -47.27 -21.80
C LEU A 171 38.64 -46.92 -23.21
N GLY A 172 39.92 -47.11 -23.41
CA GLY A 172 40.57 -46.87 -24.68
C GLY A 172 41.18 -48.21 -25.25
N TYR A 173 41.28 -48.30 -26.58
CA TYR A 173 41.98 -49.38 -27.22
C TYR A 173 42.96 -48.84 -28.28
N THR A 174 44.22 -49.21 -28.17
CA THR A 174 45.28 -48.78 -29.10
C THR A 174 45.81 -49.98 -29.84
N ALA A 175 45.58 -50.02 -31.16
CA ALA A 175 45.89 -51.20 -31.99
C ALA A 175 47.37 -51.41 -32.33
N LEU A 176 48.24 -50.43 -32.10
CA LEU A 176 49.68 -50.48 -32.45
C LEU A 176 50.55 -49.84 -31.40
N GLY A 177 51.47 -50.61 -30.79
CA GLY A 177 52.55 -50.07 -29.94
C GLY A 177 52.17 -49.71 -28.48
N ALA A 178 51.28 -50.49 -27.88
CA ALA A 178 50.91 -50.32 -26.50
C ALA A 178 52.07 -50.61 -25.54
N ALA A 179 52.41 -49.64 -24.70
CA ALA A 179 53.28 -49.87 -23.56
C ALA A 179 52.48 -50.64 -22.49
N GLU A 180 52.95 -51.77 -22.08
CA GLU A 180 52.40 -52.53 -20.95
C GLU A 180 52.83 -51.88 -19.65
N GLY A 181 51.88 -51.53 -18.82
CA GLY A 181 52.12 -50.94 -17.47
C GLY A 181 50.91 -50.61 -16.70
N THR A 182 50.99 -50.80 -15.41
CA THR A 182 49.97 -50.31 -14.46
C THR A 182 50.49 -49.05 -13.81
N SER A 183 49.81 -47.96 -13.97
CA SER A 183 50.13 -46.70 -13.23
C SER A 183 49.02 -46.30 -12.29
N LEU A 184 49.36 -46.13 -11.02
CA LEU A 184 48.50 -45.62 -9.99
C LEU A 184 49.00 -44.22 -9.67
N ARG A 185 48.15 -43.19 -9.86
CA ARG A 185 48.39 -41.82 -9.44
C ARG A 185 47.36 -41.42 -8.43
N ALA A 186 47.84 -41.04 -7.23
CA ALA A 186 47.03 -40.40 -6.24
C ALA A 186 47.64 -39.04 -5.96
N GLY A 187 46.84 -37.99 -6.11
CA GLY A 187 47.23 -36.63 -5.81
C GLY A 187 46.18 -36.03 -4.90
N ALA A 188 46.61 -35.53 -3.75
CA ALA A 188 45.80 -34.68 -2.89
C ALA A 188 46.51 -33.33 -2.74
N SER A 189 45.85 -32.27 -3.08
CA SER A 189 46.36 -30.91 -2.86
C SER A 189 45.56 -30.26 -1.75
N LEU A 190 46.22 -29.91 -0.68
CA LEU A 190 45.71 -29.00 0.35
C LEU A 190 46.30 -27.63 0.09
N PRO A 191 45.55 -26.61 -0.21
CA PRO A 191 46.07 -25.25 -0.33
C PRO A 191 46.42 -24.73 1.06
N LEU A 192 47.75 -24.74 1.38
CA LEU A 192 48.25 -24.22 2.64
C LEU A 192 48.15 -22.67 2.73
N PHE A 193 48.04 -22.04 1.59
CA PHE A 193 47.89 -20.57 1.50
C PHE A 193 46.96 -20.22 0.33
N ALA A 194 45.79 -19.72 0.64
CA ALA A 194 44.76 -19.38 -0.35
C ALA A 194 44.18 -17.99 -0.13
N PRO A 195 44.94 -16.93 -0.44
CA PRO A 195 44.51 -15.54 -0.16
C PRO A 195 43.23 -15.15 -0.87
N VAL A 196 42.96 -15.72 -2.04
CA VAL A 196 41.72 -15.50 -2.78
C VAL A 196 40.50 -16.12 -2.05
N GLN A 197 40.67 -17.30 -1.48
CA GLN A 197 39.57 -17.97 -0.72
C GLN A 197 39.29 -17.24 0.59
N GLU A 198 40.34 -16.71 1.27
CA GLU A 198 40.18 -15.88 2.47
C GLU A 198 39.47 -14.56 2.14
N ALA A 199 39.83 -13.90 1.04
CA ALA A 199 39.14 -12.71 0.56
C ALA A 199 37.67 -12.98 0.24
N ASN A 200 37.39 -14.08 -0.44
CA ASN A 200 36.02 -14.49 -0.75
C ASN A 200 35.20 -14.78 0.52
N GLN A 201 35.80 -15.46 1.50
CA GLN A 201 35.14 -15.70 2.78
C GLN A 201 34.78 -14.40 3.50
N LYS A 202 35.72 -13.43 3.57
CA LYS A 202 35.45 -12.11 4.14
C LYS A 202 34.34 -11.35 3.41
N VAL A 203 34.26 -11.50 2.07
CA VAL A 203 33.15 -10.91 1.29
C VAL A 203 31.81 -11.54 1.69
N LEU A 204 31.76 -12.86 1.89
CA LEU A 204 30.53 -13.56 2.30
C LEU A 204 30.15 -13.22 3.75
N GLU A 205 31.14 -13.13 4.66
CA GLU A 205 30.91 -12.66 6.03
C GLU A 205 30.33 -11.23 6.05
N ASN A 206 30.86 -10.33 5.23
CA ASN A 206 30.31 -8.98 5.08
C ASN A 206 28.90 -8.99 4.50
N ARG A 207 28.56 -9.89 3.57
CA ARG A 207 27.20 -10.05 3.05
C ARG A 207 26.22 -10.50 4.14
N VAL A 208 26.62 -11.45 4.98
CA VAL A 208 25.82 -11.87 6.14
C VAL A 208 25.62 -10.71 7.10
N ALA A 209 26.68 -9.95 7.40
CA ALA A 209 26.56 -8.78 8.27
C ALA A 209 25.62 -7.71 7.69
N GLN A 210 25.72 -7.43 6.39
CA GLN A 210 24.81 -6.52 5.70
C GLN A 210 23.38 -7.02 5.70
N ALA A 211 23.15 -8.32 5.46
CA ALA A 211 21.81 -8.90 5.48
C ALA A 211 21.19 -8.87 6.89
N LYS A 212 21.99 -9.07 7.96
CA LYS A 212 21.53 -8.90 9.35
C LYS A 212 21.10 -7.46 9.65
N LEU A 213 21.90 -6.49 9.25
CA LEU A 213 21.57 -5.08 9.41
C LEU A 213 20.30 -4.70 8.60
N ALA A 214 20.15 -5.25 7.40
CA ALA A 214 18.97 -5.03 6.57
C ALA A 214 17.70 -5.62 7.21
N LEU A 215 17.79 -6.80 7.83
CA LEU A 215 16.67 -7.39 8.57
C LEU A 215 16.32 -6.55 9.81
N GLU A 216 17.32 -6.11 10.57
CA GLU A 216 17.09 -5.24 11.73
C GLU A 216 16.44 -3.90 11.33
N ALA A 217 16.90 -3.30 10.22
CA ALA A 217 16.29 -2.09 9.68
C ALA A 217 14.84 -2.35 9.25
N ALA A 218 14.56 -3.43 8.51
CA ALA A 218 13.21 -3.78 8.08
C ALA A 218 12.25 -4.00 9.27
N LEU A 219 12.72 -4.61 10.35
CA LEU A 219 11.94 -4.78 11.58
C LEU A 219 11.63 -3.43 12.25
N LYS A 220 12.62 -2.55 12.38
CA LYS A 220 12.43 -1.22 12.99
C LYS A 220 11.52 -0.33 12.15
N ASP A 221 11.75 -0.30 10.84
CA ASP A 221 10.95 0.50 9.91
C ASP A 221 9.51 -0.03 9.85
N GLY A 222 9.34 -1.36 9.86
CA GLY A 222 8.03 -2.00 9.91
C GLY A 222 7.27 -1.70 11.20
N GLU A 223 7.95 -1.73 12.36
CA GLU A 223 7.35 -1.35 13.64
C GLU A 223 6.90 0.11 13.64
N LEU A 224 7.74 1.01 13.14
CA LEU A 224 7.43 2.43 13.06
C LEU A 224 6.23 2.67 12.13
N ASP A 225 6.20 2.04 10.96
CA ASP A 225 5.09 2.15 10.01
C ASP A 225 3.76 1.65 10.61
N LEU A 226 3.76 0.49 11.27
CA LEU A 226 2.57 -0.03 11.95
C LEU A 226 2.06 0.93 13.04
N ARG A 227 2.96 1.50 13.85
CA ARG A 227 2.59 2.49 14.86
C ARG A 227 1.99 3.76 14.22
N GLN A 228 2.57 4.24 13.12
CA GLN A 228 2.07 5.42 12.39
C GLN A 228 0.69 5.15 11.78
N LYS A 229 0.48 3.99 11.14
CA LYS A 229 -0.81 3.60 10.57
C LYS A 229 -1.88 3.43 11.63
N HIS A 230 -1.54 2.81 12.77
CA HIS A 230 -2.45 2.68 13.90
C HIS A 230 -2.85 4.06 14.47
N GLN A 231 -1.89 4.98 14.65
CA GLN A 231 -2.19 6.34 15.11
C GLN A 231 -3.04 7.12 14.09
N ALA A 232 -2.77 6.98 12.79
CA ALA A 232 -3.58 7.60 11.74
C ALA A 232 -5.04 7.11 11.80
N ARG A 233 -5.24 5.82 12.06
CA ARG A 233 -6.58 5.26 12.25
C ARG A 233 -7.29 5.82 13.48
N LEU A 234 -6.61 5.90 14.63
CA LEU A 234 -7.19 6.50 15.85
C LEU A 234 -7.56 7.97 15.64
N LEU A 235 -6.72 8.73 14.92
CA LEU A 235 -7.02 10.11 14.56
C LEU A 235 -8.26 10.20 13.67
N ALA A 236 -8.38 9.34 12.68
CA ALA A 236 -9.55 9.30 11.80
C ALA A 236 -10.84 8.92 12.56
N GLU A 237 -10.75 8.05 13.57
CA GLU A 237 -11.86 7.69 14.46
C GLU A 237 -12.31 8.89 15.33
N ALA A 238 -11.36 9.63 15.88
CA ALA A 238 -11.67 10.86 16.62
C ALA A 238 -12.30 11.93 15.71
N GLN A 239 -11.83 12.06 14.46
CA GLN A 239 -12.41 12.94 13.46
C GLN A 239 -13.84 12.54 13.09
N LEU A 240 -14.12 11.24 13.00
CA LEU A 240 -15.46 10.71 12.76
C LEU A 240 -16.40 11.10 13.91
N ALA A 241 -16.01 10.88 15.15
CA ALA A 241 -16.81 11.26 16.34
C ALA A 241 -17.11 12.78 16.40
N ALA A 242 -16.13 13.61 16.02
CA ALA A 242 -16.32 15.05 15.90
C ALA A 242 -17.30 15.41 14.77
N ALA A 243 -17.21 14.75 13.62
CA ALA A 243 -18.11 14.96 12.49
C ALA A 243 -19.55 14.53 12.81
N GLU A 244 -19.75 13.44 13.55
CA GLU A 244 -21.06 12.99 14.04
C GLU A 244 -21.70 14.03 14.98
N THR A 245 -20.90 14.61 15.87
CA THR A 245 -21.36 15.67 16.76
C THR A 245 -21.75 16.92 15.97
N SER A 246 -20.96 17.28 14.96
CA SER A 246 -21.25 18.40 14.06
C SER A 246 -22.54 18.17 13.25
N LEU A 247 -22.78 16.94 12.78
CA LEU A 247 -24.02 16.60 12.09
C LEU A 247 -25.24 16.79 12.99
N LYS A 248 -25.19 16.28 14.23
CA LYS A 248 -26.28 16.45 15.21
C LYS A 248 -26.56 17.92 15.48
N ALA A 249 -25.53 18.77 15.58
CA ALA A 249 -25.69 20.21 15.74
C ALA A 249 -26.36 20.88 14.53
N ALA A 250 -25.99 20.46 13.31
CA ALA A 250 -26.59 20.96 12.09
C ALA A 250 -28.06 20.54 11.94
N GLU A 251 -28.40 19.30 12.32
CA GLU A 251 -29.79 18.81 12.37
C GLU A 251 -30.66 19.64 13.34
N ALA A 252 -30.15 19.89 14.56
CA ALA A 252 -30.83 20.70 15.54
C ALA A 252 -31.01 22.15 15.06
N SER A 253 -30.02 22.71 14.36
CA SER A 253 -30.08 24.03 13.74
C SER A 253 -31.18 24.09 12.68
N LEU A 254 -31.28 23.12 11.80
CA LEU A 254 -32.32 23.03 10.77
C LEU A 254 -33.71 22.90 11.39
N GLU A 255 -33.86 22.06 12.42
CA GLU A 255 -35.12 21.92 13.13
C GLU A 255 -35.55 23.22 13.78
N THR A 256 -34.62 23.94 14.42
CA THR A 256 -34.87 25.26 15.02
C THR A 256 -35.29 26.28 13.97
N ALA A 257 -34.59 26.34 12.83
CA ALA A 257 -34.95 27.24 11.73
C ALA A 257 -36.37 26.97 11.18
N LYS A 258 -36.72 25.69 11.02
CA LYS A 258 -38.08 25.27 10.59
C LYS A 258 -39.16 25.68 11.61
N LYS A 259 -38.92 25.46 12.90
CA LYS A 259 -39.86 25.87 13.97
C LYS A 259 -40.04 27.39 14.01
N ARG A 260 -38.97 28.17 13.88
CA ARG A 260 -39.04 29.64 13.81
C ARG A 260 -39.82 30.12 12.58
N LEU A 261 -39.62 29.47 11.41
CA LEU A 261 -40.42 29.77 10.22
C LEU A 261 -41.91 29.51 10.45
N GLN A 262 -42.25 28.35 11.04
CA GLN A 262 -43.63 27.98 11.36
C GLN A 262 -44.28 28.94 12.36
N ALA A 263 -43.51 29.42 13.32
CA ALA A 263 -43.98 30.42 14.30
C ALA A 263 -44.04 31.86 13.74
N GLY A 264 -43.67 32.08 12.47
CA GLY A 264 -43.64 33.40 11.86
C GLY A 264 -42.51 34.32 12.33
N THR A 265 -41.55 33.80 13.12
CA THR A 265 -40.40 34.53 13.66
C THR A 265 -39.09 34.30 12.90
N GLY A 266 -39.09 33.40 11.93
CA GLY A 266 -37.95 33.09 11.07
C GLY A 266 -38.29 33.29 9.59
N THR A 267 -37.26 33.26 8.76
CA THR A 267 -37.35 33.42 7.30
C THR A 267 -37.11 32.14 6.58
N ARG A 268 -37.63 32.02 5.34
CA ARG A 268 -37.29 30.90 4.44
C ARG A 268 -35.81 30.84 4.14
N LEU A 269 -35.11 31.97 4.09
CA LEU A 269 -33.69 32.07 3.87
C LEU A 269 -32.89 31.40 5.00
N GLU A 270 -33.30 31.60 6.29
CA GLU A 270 -32.69 30.91 7.42
C GLU A 270 -32.82 29.37 7.31
N VAL A 271 -33.95 28.89 6.83
CA VAL A 271 -34.12 27.44 6.60
C VAL A 271 -33.20 26.93 5.49
N LEU A 272 -33.08 27.66 4.36
CA LEU A 272 -32.17 27.31 3.29
C LEU A 272 -30.70 27.31 3.75
N GLN A 273 -30.31 28.30 4.57
CA GLN A 273 -28.96 28.33 5.17
C GLN A 273 -28.71 27.12 6.06
N ALA A 274 -29.68 26.73 6.88
CA ALA A 274 -29.58 25.57 7.74
C ALA A 274 -29.56 24.25 6.94
N GLU A 275 -30.30 24.18 5.82
CA GLU A 275 -30.22 23.02 4.89
C GLU A 275 -28.83 22.89 4.25
N VAL A 276 -28.22 23.99 3.81
CA VAL A 276 -26.84 23.98 3.30
C VAL A 276 -25.87 23.57 4.41
N GLY A 277 -26.04 24.05 5.63
CA GLY A 277 -25.25 23.65 6.79
C GLY A 277 -25.34 22.16 7.10
N LEU A 278 -26.55 21.60 7.01
CA LEU A 278 -26.78 20.16 7.17
C LEU A 278 -26.05 19.33 6.09
N LEU A 279 -26.18 19.70 4.82
CA LEU A 279 -25.49 19.02 3.72
C LEU A 279 -23.96 19.11 3.87
N GLN A 280 -23.46 20.27 4.34
CA GLN A 280 -22.04 20.44 4.62
C GLN A 280 -21.57 19.50 5.75
N ALA A 281 -22.36 19.38 6.83
CA ALA A 281 -22.06 18.46 7.93
C ALA A 281 -22.14 16.98 7.49
N GLN A 282 -23.12 16.62 6.67
CA GLN A 282 -23.23 15.29 6.07
C GLN A 282 -22.01 14.95 5.20
N ARG A 283 -21.60 15.88 4.35
CA ARG A 283 -20.41 15.73 3.50
C ARG A 283 -19.15 15.56 4.36
N THR A 284 -19.02 16.32 5.45
CA THR A 284 -17.90 16.22 6.40
C THR A 284 -17.89 14.86 7.09
N LEU A 285 -19.06 14.35 7.49
CA LEU A 285 -19.21 13.02 8.08
C LEU A 285 -18.76 11.93 7.10
N GLU A 286 -19.23 11.97 5.86
CA GLU A 286 -18.85 10.97 4.83
C GLU A 286 -17.35 11.06 4.50
N GLN A 287 -16.75 12.25 4.51
CA GLN A 287 -15.30 12.40 4.38
C GLN A 287 -14.56 11.75 5.56
N ALA A 288 -15.05 11.94 6.79
CA ALA A 288 -14.44 11.32 7.98
C ALA A 288 -14.55 9.78 7.93
N LYS A 289 -15.69 9.24 7.47
CA LYS A 289 -15.86 7.80 7.22
C LYS A 289 -14.90 7.28 6.16
N ALA A 290 -14.75 8.02 5.06
CA ALA A 290 -13.81 7.68 4.00
C ALA A 290 -12.36 7.63 4.50
N ASN A 291 -11.95 8.63 5.30
CA ASN A 291 -10.62 8.67 5.92
C ASN A 291 -10.40 7.50 6.87
N LEU A 292 -11.41 7.13 7.67
CA LEU A 292 -11.32 5.98 8.58
C LEU A 292 -11.20 4.66 7.81
N LEU A 293 -11.97 4.48 6.74
CA LEU A 293 -11.88 3.32 5.87
C LEU A 293 -10.48 3.19 5.25
N GLN A 294 -9.95 4.27 4.69
CA GLN A 294 -8.61 4.28 4.11
C GLN A 294 -7.53 3.98 5.15
N ALA A 295 -7.61 4.59 6.34
CA ALA A 295 -6.66 4.35 7.42
C ALA A 295 -6.74 2.91 7.94
N HIS A 296 -7.94 2.33 8.04
CA HIS A 296 -8.14 0.96 8.45
C HIS A 296 -7.50 -0.03 7.47
N TYR A 297 -7.83 0.07 6.18
CA TYR A 297 -7.27 -0.85 5.18
C TYR A 297 -5.77 -0.63 4.94
N ALA A 298 -5.26 0.60 5.10
CA ALA A 298 -3.83 0.87 5.08
C ALA A 298 -3.09 0.22 6.26
N LEU A 299 -3.72 0.11 7.44
CA LEU A 299 -3.18 -0.63 8.57
C LEU A 299 -3.17 -2.14 8.29
N MET A 300 -4.27 -2.69 7.74
CA MET A 300 -4.35 -4.11 7.39
C MET A 300 -3.31 -4.50 6.32
N ASP A 301 -3.10 -3.65 5.32
CA ASP A 301 -2.05 -3.83 4.31
C ASP A 301 -0.65 -3.82 4.96
N ALA A 302 -0.39 -2.88 5.87
CA ALA A 302 0.86 -2.82 6.61
C ALA A 302 1.09 -4.03 7.54
N MET A 303 0.03 -4.71 7.99
CA MET A 303 0.09 -5.98 8.72
C MET A 303 0.35 -7.18 7.79
N GLY A 304 0.40 -7.00 6.48
CA GLY A 304 0.58 -8.07 5.51
C GLY A 304 -0.67 -8.92 5.27
N ILE A 305 -1.86 -8.39 5.62
CA ILE A 305 -3.14 -9.09 5.41
C ILE A 305 -3.55 -8.96 3.94
N ASP A 306 -4.00 -10.05 3.33
CA ASP A 306 -4.55 -10.03 1.98
C ASP A 306 -5.97 -9.41 1.98
N LEU A 307 -6.11 -8.24 1.36
CA LEU A 307 -7.35 -7.48 1.32
C LEU A 307 -8.35 -8.00 0.27
N LEU A 308 -7.91 -8.85 -0.65
CA LEU A 308 -8.76 -9.42 -1.69
C LEU A 308 -9.48 -10.70 -1.27
N GLY A 309 -9.21 -11.20 -0.05
CA GLY A 309 -9.94 -12.34 0.51
C GLY A 309 -9.64 -13.66 -0.20
N GLY A 310 -8.45 -13.82 -0.74
CA GLY A 310 -7.96 -15.10 -1.22
C GLY A 310 -7.73 -16.03 -0.03
N GLU A 311 -8.69 -16.87 0.30
CA GLU A 311 -8.44 -18.05 1.13
C GLU A 311 -7.30 -18.85 0.48
N ARG A 312 -6.16 -18.96 1.19
CA ARG A 312 -5.11 -19.92 0.89
C ARG A 312 -5.33 -21.19 1.67
#